data_b7baacff29c8fe605e64980f8198ef26
#
_entry.id   b7baacff29c8fe605e64980f8198ef26
#
_cell.length_a   1.000
_cell.length_b   1.000
_cell.length_c   1.000
_cell.angle_alpha   90.00
_cell.angle_beta   90.00
_cell.angle_gamma   90.00
#
_symmetry.space_group_name_H-M   'P 1'
#
loop_
_entity.id
_entity.type
_entity.pdbx_description
1 polymer ?
#
loop_
_entity_poly.entity_id
_entity_poly.type
_entity_poly.pdbx_seq_one_letter_code
_entity_poly.pdbx_strand_id
1 'polypeptide(L)'
;MIYVDTSVILAHVLAEDRSPPDDLWAETLVSSRLTIYETWVRLNVRRLAGSHGNFAREALGRLAIVELSARVLERAMEPFPAPVRALDALHLATLAFLVGQRQRLKLATYDLRMADAATRLGFELHPL
;
A
#
# COMPACT_ATOMS: atom_id res chain seq x y z
N MET A 1 -12.42 5.44 -3.96
CA MET A 1 -11.11 4.83 -4.29
C MET A 1 -10.28 4.72 -3.01
N ILE A 2 -9.66 3.59 -2.81
CA ILE A 2 -8.88 3.30 -1.61
C ILE A 2 -7.47 2.90 -2.02
N TYR A 3 -6.47 3.61 -1.49
CA TYR A 3 -5.08 3.20 -1.61
C TYR A 3 -4.78 2.15 -0.54
N VAL A 4 -4.29 1.00 -0.96
CA VAL A 4 -3.86 -0.05 -0.05
C VAL A 4 -2.34 -0.17 -0.10
N ASP A 5 -1.71 -0.24 1.06
CA ASP A 5 -0.27 -0.52 1.13
C ASP A 5 -0.01 -2.02 1.20
N THR A 6 1.25 -2.40 1.22
CA THR A 6 1.66 -3.80 1.24
C THR A 6 1.15 -4.55 2.47
N SER A 7 1.00 -3.88 3.62
CA SER A 7 0.54 -4.53 4.85
C SER A 7 -0.85 -5.16 4.71
N VAL A 8 -1.74 -4.51 3.96
CA VAL A 8 -3.09 -5.02 3.70
C VAL A 8 -3.05 -6.26 2.82
N ILE A 9 -2.25 -6.22 1.75
CA ILE A 9 -2.10 -7.36 0.84
C ILE A 9 -1.48 -8.56 1.56
N LEU A 10 -0.43 -8.34 2.34
CA LEU A 10 0.22 -9.40 3.10
C LEU A 10 -0.70 -10.01 4.16
N ALA A 11 -1.47 -9.19 4.87
CA ALA A 11 -2.44 -9.67 5.84
C ALA A 11 -3.47 -10.61 5.18
N HIS A 12 -3.93 -10.28 4.00
CA HIS A 12 -4.86 -11.10 3.23
C HIS A 12 -4.20 -12.39 2.71
N VAL A 13 -3.05 -12.27 2.06
CA VAL A 13 -2.37 -13.40 1.42
C VAL A 13 -1.83 -14.40 2.43
N LEU A 14 -1.32 -13.92 3.56
CA LEU A 14 -0.76 -14.77 4.62
C LEU A 14 -1.79 -15.20 5.67
N ALA A 15 -3.05 -14.81 5.51
CA ALA A 15 -4.13 -15.07 6.46
C ALA A 15 -3.71 -14.70 7.90
N GLU A 16 -3.18 -13.48 8.05
CA GLU A 16 -2.76 -12.97 9.35
C GLU A 16 -3.96 -12.75 10.28
N ASP A 17 -3.71 -12.59 11.59
CA ASP A 17 -4.76 -12.34 12.59
C ASP A 17 -5.62 -11.11 12.25
N ARG A 18 -4.98 -10.08 11.68
CA ARG A 18 -5.67 -8.92 11.12
C ARG A 18 -5.83 -9.16 9.62
N SER A 19 -7.03 -9.52 9.20
CA SER A 19 -7.36 -9.72 7.79
C SER A 19 -8.28 -8.60 7.33
N PRO A 20 -8.07 -8.04 6.12
CA PRO A 20 -8.95 -6.99 5.62
C PRO A 20 -10.38 -7.53 5.46
N PRO A 21 -11.39 -6.70 5.77
CA PRO A 21 -12.78 -7.12 5.63
C PRO A 21 -13.14 -7.35 4.15
N ASP A 22 -14.09 -8.27 3.92
CA ASP A 22 -14.46 -8.69 2.58
C ASP A 22 -14.97 -7.54 1.71
N ASP A 23 -15.65 -6.56 2.31
CA ASP A 23 -16.20 -5.41 1.60
C ASP A 23 -15.13 -4.47 1.02
N LEU A 24 -13.89 -4.52 1.55
CA LEU A 24 -12.77 -3.79 0.96
C LEU A 24 -12.59 -4.15 -0.52
N TRP A 25 -12.78 -5.43 -0.86
CA TRP A 25 -12.55 -5.92 -2.22
C TRP A 25 -13.64 -5.52 -3.21
N ALA A 26 -14.75 -4.97 -2.73
CA ALA A 26 -15.80 -4.40 -3.57
C ALA A 26 -15.46 -2.96 -4.01
N GLU A 27 -14.49 -2.33 -3.36
CA GLU A 27 -14.07 -0.97 -3.66
C GLU A 27 -13.08 -0.92 -4.82
N THR A 28 -12.92 0.26 -5.42
CA THR A 28 -11.83 0.51 -6.37
C THR A 28 -10.53 0.68 -5.60
N LEU A 29 -9.63 -0.28 -5.74
CA LEU A 29 -8.36 -0.32 -5.03
C LEU A 29 -7.21 0.13 -5.92
N VAL A 30 -6.32 0.93 -5.37
CA VAL A 30 -5.11 1.40 -6.03
C VAL A 30 -3.91 1.18 -5.12
N SER A 31 -2.76 0.93 -5.70
CA SER A 31 -1.51 0.80 -4.96
C SER A 31 -0.31 1.15 -5.83
N SER A 32 0.85 1.17 -5.22
CA SER A 32 2.12 1.37 -5.90
C SER A 32 2.63 0.07 -6.53
N ARG A 33 3.41 0.19 -7.61
CA ARG A 33 4.25 -0.91 -8.12
C ARG A 33 5.07 -1.54 -6.99
N LEU A 34 5.47 -0.75 -6.02
CA LEU A 34 6.19 -1.20 -4.84
C LEU A 34 5.47 -2.33 -4.08
N THR A 35 4.15 -2.29 -4.00
CA THR A 35 3.37 -3.33 -3.31
C THR A 35 3.56 -4.70 -3.95
N ILE A 36 3.64 -4.77 -5.27
CA ILE A 36 3.93 -6.03 -5.97
C ILE A 36 5.32 -6.53 -5.59
N TYR A 37 6.32 -5.66 -5.63
CA TYR A 37 7.70 -5.99 -5.28
C TYR A 37 7.79 -6.48 -3.83
N GLU A 38 7.26 -5.73 -2.89
CA GLU A 38 7.33 -6.07 -1.47
C GLU A 38 6.61 -7.39 -1.14
N THR A 39 5.46 -7.62 -1.77
CA THR A 39 4.70 -8.87 -1.58
C THR A 39 5.54 -10.07 -2.00
N TRP A 40 6.14 -10.03 -3.20
CA TRP A 40 6.96 -11.13 -3.70
C TRP A 40 8.24 -11.32 -2.89
N VAL A 41 8.91 -10.25 -2.48
CA VAL A 41 10.09 -10.33 -1.62
C VAL A 41 9.74 -11.04 -0.31
N ARG A 42 8.61 -10.68 0.32
CA ARG A 42 8.18 -11.30 1.57
C ARG A 42 7.85 -12.78 1.38
N LEU A 43 7.14 -13.14 0.32
CA LEU A 43 6.84 -14.53 0.03
C LEU A 43 8.10 -15.35 -0.21
N ASN A 44 9.06 -14.81 -0.95
CA ASN A 44 10.32 -15.49 -1.24
C ASN A 44 11.18 -15.68 0.03
N VAL A 45 11.26 -14.66 0.89
CA VAL A 45 12.00 -14.76 2.15
C VAL A 45 11.43 -15.84 3.05
N ARG A 46 10.09 -16.00 3.08
CA ARG A 46 9.40 -17.03 3.85
C ARG A 46 9.28 -18.37 3.12
N ARG A 47 9.79 -18.49 1.91
CA ARG A 47 9.66 -19.67 1.05
C ARG A 47 8.21 -20.08 0.79
N LEU A 48 7.33 -19.08 0.64
CA LEU A 48 5.88 -19.27 0.42
C LEU A 48 5.44 -18.99 -1.02
N ALA A 49 6.35 -18.63 -1.92
CA ALA A 49 5.99 -18.29 -3.30
C ALA A 49 5.27 -19.44 -4.03
N GLY A 50 5.69 -20.69 -3.78
CA GLY A 50 5.06 -21.87 -4.40
C GLY A 50 3.65 -22.13 -3.86
N SER A 51 3.43 -22.00 -2.56
CA SER A 51 2.14 -22.30 -1.92
C SER A 51 1.15 -21.14 -1.99
N HIS A 52 1.62 -19.89 -1.95
CA HIS A 52 0.79 -18.68 -1.86
C HIS A 52 0.84 -17.82 -3.12
N GLY A 53 1.70 -18.14 -4.08
CA GLY A 53 1.94 -17.28 -5.24
C GLY A 53 0.71 -17.00 -6.10
N ASN A 54 -0.11 -18.03 -6.37
CA ASN A 54 -1.32 -17.84 -7.17
C ASN A 54 -2.36 -16.96 -6.44
N PHE A 55 -2.51 -17.14 -5.14
CA PHE A 55 -3.40 -16.32 -4.32
C PHE A 55 -2.91 -14.87 -4.27
N ALA A 56 -1.59 -14.66 -4.16
CA ALA A 56 -0.99 -13.34 -4.23
C ALA A 56 -1.23 -12.66 -5.58
N ARG A 57 -1.05 -13.38 -6.68
CA ARG A 57 -1.31 -12.83 -8.03
C ARG A 57 -2.76 -12.42 -8.19
N GLU A 58 -3.69 -13.20 -7.67
CA GLU A 58 -5.10 -12.88 -7.72
C GLU A 58 -5.40 -11.59 -6.93
N ALA A 59 -4.91 -11.47 -5.71
CA ALA A 59 -5.09 -10.28 -4.89
C ALA A 59 -4.47 -9.04 -5.53
N LEU A 60 -3.22 -9.14 -6.01
CA LEU A 60 -2.52 -8.04 -6.67
C LEU A 60 -3.18 -7.64 -7.99
N GLY A 61 -3.77 -8.61 -8.69
CA GLY A 61 -4.49 -8.35 -9.94
C GLY A 61 -5.76 -7.51 -9.79
N ARG A 62 -6.26 -7.34 -8.58
CA ARG A 62 -7.41 -6.48 -8.27
C ARG A 62 -7.03 -5.00 -8.12
N LEU A 63 -5.74 -4.69 -8.08
CA LEU A 63 -5.25 -3.36 -7.83
C LEU A 63 -4.99 -2.61 -9.14
N ALA A 64 -5.40 -1.34 -9.19
CA ALA A 64 -4.84 -0.40 -10.15
C ALA A 64 -3.45 -0.01 -9.68
N ILE A 65 -2.44 -0.18 -10.52
CA ILE A 65 -1.04 -0.01 -10.13
C ILE A 65 -0.50 1.32 -10.63
N VAL A 66 0.09 2.09 -9.71
CA VAL A 66 0.79 3.35 -10.00
C VAL A 66 2.29 3.07 -10.04
N GLU A 67 2.94 3.46 -11.13
CA GLU A 67 4.37 3.28 -11.29
C GLU A 67 5.18 4.24 -10.42
N LEU A 68 6.38 3.81 -10.01
CA LEU A 68 7.34 4.65 -9.29
C LEU A 68 8.02 5.61 -10.28
N SER A 69 7.32 6.69 -10.59
CA SER A 69 7.84 7.73 -11.51
C SER A 69 8.91 8.59 -10.85
N ALA A 70 9.65 9.34 -11.66
CA ALA A 70 10.61 10.32 -11.15
C ALA A 70 9.95 11.32 -10.20
N ARG A 71 8.73 11.76 -10.51
CA ARG A 71 7.97 12.71 -9.66
C ARG A 71 7.62 12.11 -8.31
N VAL A 72 7.22 10.84 -8.25
CA VAL A 72 6.96 10.13 -6.99
C VAL A 72 8.25 10.01 -6.18
N LEU A 73 9.35 9.63 -6.82
CA LEU A 73 10.65 9.50 -6.15
C LEU A 73 11.16 10.82 -5.60
N GLU A 74 10.99 11.93 -6.35
CA GLU A 74 11.34 13.26 -5.89
C GLU A 74 10.58 13.63 -4.62
N ARG A 75 9.26 13.38 -4.58
CA ARG A 75 8.48 13.64 -3.36
C ARG A 75 8.94 12.76 -2.19
N ALA A 76 9.29 11.52 -2.44
CA ALA A 76 9.76 10.60 -1.40
C ALA A 76 11.08 11.05 -0.77
N MET A 77 11.88 11.83 -1.47
CA MET A 77 13.14 12.39 -0.98
C MET A 77 12.97 13.67 -0.15
N GLU A 78 11.79 14.28 -0.15
CA GLU A 78 11.49 15.46 0.65
C GLU A 78 11.10 15.05 2.09
N PRO A 79 11.21 16.00 3.06
CA PRO A 79 10.85 15.71 4.45
C PRO A 79 9.37 15.34 4.62
N PHE A 80 9.11 14.47 5.61
CA PHE A 80 7.77 14.13 6.07
C PHE A 80 7.56 14.66 7.48
N PRO A 81 6.30 14.91 7.92
CA PRO A 81 6.00 15.47 9.25
C PRO A 81 6.23 14.49 10.40
N ALA A 82 6.54 13.24 10.10
CA ALA A 82 6.87 12.20 11.07
C ALA A 82 7.99 11.34 10.52
N PRO A 83 8.78 10.65 11.37
CA PRO A 83 9.78 9.71 10.90
C PRO A 83 9.13 8.58 10.11
N VAL A 84 9.59 8.36 8.87
CA VAL A 84 9.13 7.28 8.00
C VAL A 84 10.34 6.51 7.48
N ARG A 85 10.17 5.21 7.25
CA ARG A 85 11.19 4.38 6.60
C ARG A 85 11.16 4.60 5.09
N ALA A 86 12.23 4.20 4.41
CA ALA A 86 12.40 4.45 2.98
C ALA A 86 11.22 3.93 2.13
N LEU A 87 10.76 2.71 2.37
CA LEU A 87 9.66 2.13 1.59
C LEU A 87 8.31 2.78 1.94
N ASP A 88 8.10 3.15 3.20
CA ASP A 88 6.90 3.88 3.63
C ASP A 88 6.84 5.27 2.96
N ALA A 89 7.98 5.94 2.83
CA ALA A 89 8.06 7.22 2.12
C ALA A 89 7.63 7.09 0.65
N LEU A 90 7.95 5.97 -0.01
CA LEU A 90 7.52 5.72 -1.39
C LEU A 90 6.01 5.53 -1.49
N HIS A 91 5.39 4.83 -0.55
CA HIS A 91 3.93 4.70 -0.51
C HIS A 91 3.24 6.05 -0.27
N LEU A 92 3.73 6.82 0.71
CA LEU A 92 3.17 8.13 1.02
C LEU A 92 3.35 9.12 -0.14
N ALA A 93 4.48 9.07 -0.82
CA ALA A 93 4.74 9.89 -2.00
C ALA A 93 3.80 9.51 -3.16
N THR A 94 3.52 8.23 -3.35
CA THR A 94 2.55 7.76 -4.35
C THR A 94 1.15 8.26 -4.03
N LEU A 95 0.73 8.17 -2.78
CA LEU A 95 -0.55 8.68 -2.32
C LEU A 95 -0.65 10.20 -2.53
N ALA A 96 0.40 10.95 -2.18
CA ALA A 96 0.46 12.40 -2.38
C ALA A 96 0.37 12.76 -3.87
N PHE A 97 1.03 12.00 -4.74
CA PHE A 97 0.96 12.20 -6.18
C PHE A 97 -0.48 12.02 -6.69
N LEU A 98 -1.17 10.98 -6.26
CA LEU A 98 -2.55 10.70 -6.68
C LEU A 98 -3.51 11.79 -6.19
N VAL A 99 -3.37 12.24 -4.97
CA VAL A 99 -4.18 13.33 -4.42
C VAL A 99 -3.88 14.64 -5.18
N GLY A 100 -2.64 14.89 -5.55
CA GLY A 100 -2.23 16.01 -6.39
C GLY A 100 -2.86 15.97 -7.79
N GLN A 101 -3.23 14.78 -8.28
CA GLN A 101 -3.97 14.59 -9.52
C GLN A 101 -5.49 14.69 -9.33
N ARG A 102 -5.95 15.28 -8.21
CA ARG A 102 -7.35 15.47 -7.83
C ARG A 102 -8.13 14.16 -7.62
N GLN A 103 -7.45 13.07 -7.33
CA GLN A 103 -8.09 11.81 -6.95
C GLN A 103 -8.52 11.87 -5.49
N ARG A 104 -9.75 11.43 -5.21
CA ARG A 104 -10.22 11.28 -3.83
C ARG A 104 -9.86 9.89 -3.33
N LEU A 105 -8.96 9.84 -2.37
CA LEU A 105 -8.40 8.61 -1.85
C LEU A 105 -8.45 8.58 -0.33
N LYS A 106 -8.68 7.38 0.20
CA LYS A 106 -8.41 7.06 1.60
C LYS A 106 -7.32 6.02 1.64
N LEU A 107 -6.49 6.07 2.66
CA LEU A 107 -5.44 5.07 2.88
C LEU A 107 -5.96 3.95 3.77
N ALA A 108 -5.83 2.71 3.32
CA ALA A 108 -6.01 1.52 4.13
C ALA A 108 -4.63 0.92 4.44
N THR A 109 -4.30 0.81 5.71
CA THR A 109 -3.01 0.25 6.17
C THR A 109 -3.16 -0.36 7.55
N TYR A 110 -2.42 -1.45 7.80
CA TYR A 110 -2.23 -1.99 9.14
C TYR A 110 -0.96 -1.46 9.83
N ASP A 111 -0.15 -0.68 9.10
CA ASP A 111 1.06 -0.08 9.64
C ASP A 111 0.71 1.21 10.38
N LEU A 112 0.86 1.20 11.71
CA LEU A 112 0.51 2.35 12.55
C LEU A 112 1.41 3.57 12.29
N ARG A 113 2.66 3.37 11.91
CA ARG A 113 3.57 4.47 11.56
C ARG A 113 3.15 5.12 10.25
N MET A 114 2.76 4.30 9.27
CA MET A 114 2.21 4.79 8.00
C MET A 114 0.94 5.59 8.23
N ALA A 115 0.01 5.05 9.04
CA ALA A 115 -1.25 5.71 9.36
C ALA A 115 -1.02 7.06 10.04
N ASP A 116 -0.09 7.14 11.00
CA ASP A 116 0.23 8.38 11.69
C ASP A 116 0.82 9.42 10.73
N ALA A 117 1.78 9.04 9.92
CA ALA A 117 2.38 9.94 8.94
C ALA A 117 1.36 10.43 7.91
N ALA A 118 0.49 9.55 7.42
CA ALA A 118 -0.57 9.91 6.48
C ALA A 118 -1.56 10.91 7.10
N THR A 119 -1.96 10.69 8.33
CA THR A 119 -2.85 11.60 9.06
C THR A 119 -2.23 12.99 9.22
N ARG A 120 -0.94 13.05 9.57
CA ARG A 120 -0.21 14.32 9.70
C ARG A 120 -0.04 15.04 8.36
N LEU A 121 -0.05 14.31 7.25
CA LEU A 121 -0.08 14.88 5.90
C LEU A 121 -1.48 15.33 5.47
N GLY A 122 -2.50 15.09 6.27
CA GLY A 122 -3.88 15.44 5.95
C GLY A 122 -4.64 14.41 5.14
N PHE A 123 -4.12 13.19 4.99
CA PHE A 123 -4.84 12.11 4.31
C PHE A 123 -5.85 11.45 5.22
N GLU A 124 -6.98 11.05 4.65
CA GLU A 124 -7.99 10.27 5.35
C GLU A 124 -7.61 8.79 5.39
N LEU A 125 -7.95 8.15 6.50
CA LEU A 125 -7.77 6.71 6.65
C LEU A 125 -9.08 5.97 6.36
N HIS A 126 -8.97 4.83 5.69
CA HIS A 126 -10.07 3.88 5.53
C HIS A 126 -10.02 2.89 6.70
N PRO A 127 -11.11 2.70 7.45
CA PRO A 127 -11.12 1.75 8.56
C PRO A 127 -10.97 0.30 8.07
N LEU A 128 -10.20 -0.49 8.82
CA LEU A 128 -9.98 -1.91 8.54
C LEU A 128 -10.49 -2.78 9.69
#